data_9fae591b17ee9e498d10d75427034787
#
_entry.id   9fae591b17ee9e498d10d75427034787
#
_cell.length_a   1.000
_cell.length_b   1.000
_cell.length_c   1.000
_cell.angle_alpha   90.00
_cell.angle_beta   90.00
_cell.angle_gamma   90.00
#
_symmetry.space_group_name_H-M   'P 1'
#
loop_
_entity.id
_entity.type
_entity.pdbx_description
1 polymer ?
#
loop_
_entity_poly.entity_id
_entity_poly.type
_entity_poly.pdbx_seq_one_letter_code
_entity_poly.pdbx_strand_id
1 'polypeptide(L)'
;MDYNYTVFSTASHHYLFDGSSCNIFNITDSFFQNHAKLFELYKTGQPVPEELMDDYKQLEAAIGANAMQPVSDKPTEYWFDETEYFQNAQNEIHHLMFGVTEQCNMRCRYCVYGGHYCNERTHSDKKINWETLQQGIRFFWNTSKNSQKAVNFYGGEPFLEFENIKRIVAYIESIAQSKDVQYYITTNGTLLDSDIGDWFASYNNVNLFVSLAGAPHHHDMLRVRADGAPTYQTIRKNLLHIREKHEREYKERVNFVFNIFDEIQLKEVDDFMQNELLFDGLVHLPEVTFIDCVADDGYVMSLRDKILKDCDYLYNPLQDYIARLKNGDYENIVVSYYDDKFIRIHRRVANCDKNIITGACRPFAHKLFVDTGGNINFCENFVTPGLLGTVDSGIDWGNTRKLLETYRSERTKTCGKCWQSKMCALCYRDLIRQDGLVDRKFAAEICEVEKNNTREILKEYCTVLENDNTLLDRLDSYIVNT
;
A
#
# COMPACT_ATOMS: atom_id res chain seq x y z
N MET A 1 13.52 12.68 -31.31
CA MET A 1 13.50 12.12 -29.94
C MET A 1 12.18 12.44 -29.29
N ASP A 2 11.56 11.50 -28.58
CA ASP A 2 10.32 11.73 -27.86
C ASP A 2 10.63 11.99 -26.39
N TYR A 3 9.84 12.84 -25.74
CA TYR A 3 9.91 13.13 -24.31
C TYR A 3 8.61 12.72 -23.62
N ASN A 4 8.71 12.15 -22.43
CA ASN A 4 7.57 11.75 -21.62
C ASN A 4 7.50 12.62 -20.36
N TYR A 5 6.58 13.54 -20.32
CA TYR A 5 6.44 14.50 -19.24
C TYR A 5 4.98 14.73 -18.88
N THR A 6 4.76 15.35 -17.74
CA THR A 6 3.46 15.94 -17.37
C THR A 6 3.68 17.35 -16.84
N VAL A 7 2.68 18.22 -17.04
CA VAL A 7 2.66 19.55 -16.46
C VAL A 7 1.53 19.65 -15.43
N PHE A 8 1.74 20.43 -14.38
CA PHE A 8 0.76 20.66 -13.33
C PHE A 8 0.99 22.01 -12.67
N SER A 9 0.03 22.45 -11.85
CA SER A 9 0.09 23.76 -11.18
C SER A 9 -0.26 23.61 -9.71
N THR A 10 0.48 24.31 -8.88
CA THR A 10 0.08 24.67 -7.51
C THR A 10 -0.77 25.95 -7.54
N ALA A 11 -1.04 26.54 -6.38
CA ALA A 11 -1.66 27.85 -6.30
C ALA A 11 -0.72 28.99 -6.76
N SER A 12 0.59 28.78 -6.72
CA SER A 12 1.60 29.84 -6.90
C SER A 12 2.43 29.68 -8.17
N HIS A 13 2.67 28.47 -8.63
CA HIS A 13 3.62 28.18 -9.71
C HIS A 13 3.13 27.07 -10.65
N HIS A 14 3.79 27.00 -11.81
CA HIS A 14 3.64 25.93 -12.77
C HIS A 14 4.89 25.04 -12.79
N TYR A 15 4.67 23.75 -12.98
CA TYR A 15 5.73 22.75 -12.97
C TYR A 15 5.65 21.80 -14.15
N LEU A 16 6.81 21.32 -14.55
CA LEU A 16 6.95 20.16 -15.46
C LEU A 16 7.69 19.05 -14.70
N PHE A 17 7.13 17.86 -14.72
CA PHE A 17 7.81 16.63 -14.30
C PHE A 17 8.25 15.84 -15.52
N ASP A 18 9.56 15.57 -15.64
CA ASP A 18 10.12 14.71 -16.68
C ASP A 18 10.16 13.26 -16.24
N GLY A 19 9.41 12.40 -16.92
CA GLY A 19 9.32 10.97 -16.58
C GLY A 19 10.60 10.18 -16.81
N SER A 20 11.50 10.67 -17.67
CA SER A 20 12.76 10.01 -17.96
C SER A 20 13.84 10.28 -16.91
N SER A 21 14.04 11.56 -16.55
CA SER A 21 15.00 11.96 -15.50
C SER A 21 14.42 11.94 -14.09
N CYS A 22 13.10 11.95 -13.94
CA CYS A 22 12.37 12.18 -12.70
C CYS A 22 12.63 13.55 -12.07
N ASN A 23 13.11 14.54 -12.84
CA ASN A 23 13.30 15.90 -12.37
C ASN A 23 12.00 16.70 -12.42
N ILE A 24 11.88 17.65 -11.51
CA ILE A 24 10.77 18.61 -11.45
C ILE A 24 11.36 20.00 -11.77
N PHE A 25 10.75 20.68 -12.72
CA PHE A 25 11.16 22.01 -13.16
C PHE A 25 10.06 23.02 -12.86
N ASN A 26 10.41 24.15 -12.27
CA ASN A 26 9.53 25.30 -12.24
C ASN A 26 9.54 25.92 -13.65
N ILE A 27 8.36 26.21 -14.21
CA ILE A 27 8.19 26.74 -15.57
C ILE A 27 7.32 28.00 -15.55
N THR A 28 7.45 28.83 -16.58
CA THR A 28 6.68 30.04 -16.74
C THR A 28 5.23 29.75 -17.14
N ASP A 29 4.32 30.72 -16.96
CA ASP A 29 2.94 30.64 -17.47
C ASP A 29 2.94 30.40 -18.98
N SER A 30 3.81 31.10 -19.72
CA SER A 30 3.96 30.95 -21.16
C SER A 30 4.41 29.54 -21.54
N PHE A 31 5.41 28.99 -20.85
CA PHE A 31 5.85 27.61 -21.06
C PHE A 31 4.72 26.62 -20.79
N PHE A 32 4.00 26.79 -19.67
CA PHE A 32 2.89 25.93 -19.29
C PHE A 32 1.80 25.87 -20.35
N GLN A 33 1.42 27.03 -20.91
CA GLN A 33 0.41 27.10 -21.96
C GLN A 33 0.88 26.55 -23.32
N ASN A 34 2.19 26.65 -23.60
CA ASN A 34 2.74 26.33 -24.91
C ASN A 34 3.62 25.07 -24.91
N HIS A 35 3.70 24.31 -23.80
CA HIS A 35 4.62 23.20 -23.66
C HIS A 35 4.61 22.21 -24.84
N ALA A 36 3.43 21.81 -25.33
CA ALA A 36 3.32 20.87 -26.43
C ALA A 36 3.94 21.44 -27.74
N LYS A 37 3.73 22.74 -28.01
CA LYS A 37 4.30 23.43 -29.16
C LYS A 37 5.82 23.57 -29.02
N LEU A 38 6.32 23.88 -27.84
CA LEU A 38 7.79 23.96 -27.56
C LEU A 38 8.49 22.64 -27.83
N PHE A 39 7.95 21.53 -27.36
CA PHE A 39 8.52 20.20 -27.64
C PHE A 39 8.42 19.82 -29.12
N GLU A 40 7.35 20.19 -29.81
CA GLU A 40 7.22 19.96 -31.26
C GLU A 40 8.25 20.76 -32.05
N LEU A 41 8.44 22.05 -31.72
CA LEU A 41 9.47 22.90 -32.31
C LEU A 41 10.86 22.34 -32.09
N TYR A 42 11.16 21.89 -30.85
CA TYR A 42 12.43 21.24 -30.52
C TYR A 42 12.66 19.97 -31.34
N LYS A 43 11.64 19.15 -31.50
CA LYS A 43 11.70 17.89 -32.24
C LYS A 43 11.89 18.11 -33.73
N THR A 44 11.23 19.09 -34.32
CA THR A 44 11.19 19.34 -35.76
C THR A 44 12.28 20.30 -36.25
N GLY A 45 12.90 21.07 -35.35
CA GLY A 45 13.85 22.12 -35.71
C GLY A 45 13.22 23.27 -36.52
N GLN A 46 11.90 23.45 -36.42
CA GLN A 46 11.20 24.57 -37.08
C GLN A 46 11.58 25.90 -36.44
N PRO A 47 11.44 27.04 -37.17
CA PRO A 47 11.69 28.36 -36.61
C PRO A 47 10.82 28.64 -35.38
N VAL A 48 11.48 29.09 -34.32
CA VAL A 48 10.83 29.39 -33.02
C VAL A 48 10.23 30.80 -33.11
N PRO A 49 8.93 30.99 -32.86
CA PRO A 49 8.32 32.32 -32.73
C PRO A 49 9.02 33.16 -31.65
N GLU A 50 9.14 34.47 -31.88
CA GLU A 50 9.83 35.40 -31.00
C GLU A 50 9.25 35.37 -29.57
N GLU A 51 7.93 35.27 -29.43
CA GLU A 51 7.19 35.19 -28.17
C GLU A 51 7.49 33.91 -27.33
N LEU A 52 8.02 32.85 -27.96
CA LEU A 52 8.35 31.60 -27.31
C LEU A 52 9.87 31.38 -27.15
N MET A 53 10.69 32.32 -27.58
CA MET A 53 12.14 32.16 -27.67
C MET A 53 12.79 31.92 -26.29
N ASP A 54 12.35 32.59 -25.24
CA ASP A 54 12.93 32.44 -23.91
C ASP A 54 12.56 31.11 -23.27
N ASP A 55 11.30 30.66 -23.42
CA ASP A 55 10.86 29.36 -22.96
C ASP A 55 11.56 28.22 -23.73
N TYR A 56 11.77 28.43 -25.05
CA TYR A 56 12.50 27.47 -25.88
C TYR A 56 13.96 27.33 -25.45
N LYS A 57 14.64 28.43 -25.12
CA LYS A 57 16.02 28.40 -24.60
C LYS A 57 16.11 27.69 -23.26
N GLN A 58 15.10 27.85 -22.39
CA GLN A 58 15.04 27.10 -21.12
C GLN A 58 14.93 25.59 -21.39
N LEU A 59 14.09 25.19 -22.32
CA LEU A 59 13.94 23.78 -22.74
C LEU A 59 15.28 23.24 -23.29
N GLU A 60 15.93 23.99 -24.22
CA GLU A 60 17.22 23.60 -24.77
C GLU A 60 18.31 23.45 -23.69
N ALA A 61 18.34 24.39 -22.74
CA ALA A 61 19.29 24.34 -21.63
C ALA A 61 19.08 23.12 -20.72
N ALA A 62 17.82 22.80 -20.39
CA ALA A 62 17.48 21.62 -19.57
C ALA A 62 17.89 20.31 -20.27
N ILE A 63 17.63 20.21 -21.57
CA ILE A 63 18.03 19.05 -22.40
C ILE A 63 19.56 19.00 -22.55
N GLY A 64 20.19 20.13 -22.88
CA GLY A 64 21.65 20.22 -23.05
C GLY A 64 22.43 19.89 -21.77
N ALA A 65 21.91 20.23 -20.62
CA ALA A 65 22.45 19.86 -19.31
C ALA A 65 22.14 18.41 -18.88
N ASN A 66 21.45 17.62 -19.72
CA ASN A 66 20.93 16.29 -19.40
C ASN A 66 20.00 16.24 -18.17
N ALA A 67 19.47 17.39 -17.77
CA ALA A 67 18.51 17.48 -16.67
C ALA A 67 17.12 17.01 -17.10
N MET A 68 16.79 17.16 -18.39
CA MET A 68 15.64 16.58 -19.06
C MET A 68 16.10 15.56 -20.09
N GLN A 69 15.52 14.35 -20.06
CA GLN A 69 16.01 13.23 -20.85
C GLN A 69 14.95 12.73 -21.83
N PRO A 70 15.35 12.35 -23.06
CA PRO A 70 14.45 11.69 -24.00
C PRO A 70 13.99 10.33 -23.46
N VAL A 71 12.89 9.83 -23.99
CA VAL A 71 12.45 8.45 -23.76
C VAL A 71 13.57 7.50 -24.16
N SER A 72 13.93 6.60 -23.27
CA SER A 72 14.96 5.60 -23.52
C SER A 72 14.44 4.51 -24.47
N ASP A 73 15.25 4.16 -25.47
CA ASP A 73 15.00 3.01 -26.36
C ASP A 73 15.49 1.69 -25.75
N LYS A 74 16.06 1.74 -24.53
CA LYS A 74 16.53 0.53 -23.83
C LYS A 74 15.35 -0.36 -23.44
N PRO A 75 15.57 -1.68 -23.35
CA PRO A 75 14.55 -2.61 -22.86
C PRO A 75 14.04 -2.21 -21.47
N THR A 76 12.78 -2.50 -21.20
CA THR A 76 12.20 -2.32 -19.88
C THR A 76 12.71 -3.41 -18.95
N GLU A 77 13.23 -3.02 -17.81
CA GLU A 77 13.80 -3.88 -16.79
C GLU A 77 13.04 -3.74 -15.47
N TYR A 78 13.15 -4.76 -14.61
CA TYR A 78 12.74 -4.58 -13.22
C TYR A 78 13.77 -3.73 -12.47
N TRP A 79 13.34 -3.13 -11.36
CA TRP A 79 14.21 -2.39 -10.43
C TRP A 79 15.19 -3.31 -9.69
N PHE A 80 15.02 -4.63 -9.79
CA PHE A 80 15.87 -5.67 -9.19
C PHE A 80 16.48 -6.57 -10.27
N ASP A 81 17.64 -7.17 -9.98
CA ASP A 81 18.26 -8.18 -10.84
C ASP A 81 17.48 -9.49 -10.77
N GLU A 82 16.87 -9.91 -11.88
CA GLU A 82 16.07 -11.14 -11.94
C GLU A 82 16.89 -12.40 -11.69
N THR A 83 18.17 -12.41 -12.11
CA THR A 83 19.04 -13.59 -11.93
C THR A 83 19.36 -13.79 -10.45
N GLU A 84 19.81 -12.74 -9.80
CA GLU A 84 20.06 -12.74 -8.36
C GLU A 84 18.78 -13.04 -7.57
N TYR A 85 17.67 -12.44 -7.96
CA TYR A 85 16.36 -12.68 -7.34
C TYR A 85 15.98 -14.16 -7.36
N PHE A 86 16.01 -14.84 -8.53
CA PHE A 86 15.63 -16.25 -8.62
C PHE A 86 16.60 -17.20 -7.90
N GLN A 87 17.83 -16.77 -7.64
CA GLN A 87 18.78 -17.54 -6.83
C GLN A 87 18.51 -17.43 -5.34
N ASN A 88 18.02 -16.29 -4.87
CA ASN A 88 17.98 -15.95 -3.44
C ASN A 88 16.58 -15.79 -2.86
N ALA A 89 15.55 -15.49 -3.65
CA ALA A 89 14.22 -15.12 -3.16
C ALA A 89 13.67 -16.10 -2.12
N GLN A 90 13.79 -17.39 -2.36
CA GLN A 90 13.32 -18.41 -1.44
C GLN A 90 13.99 -18.32 -0.07
N ASN A 91 15.26 -17.94 -0.01
CA ASN A 91 16.02 -17.82 1.24
C ASN A 91 15.66 -16.56 2.03
N GLU A 92 15.17 -15.52 1.33
CA GLU A 92 14.85 -14.21 1.90
C GLU A 92 13.46 -14.16 2.55
N ILE A 93 12.59 -15.15 2.28
CA ILE A 93 11.25 -15.20 2.87
C ILE A 93 11.37 -15.20 4.40
N HIS A 94 10.84 -14.18 5.03
CA HIS A 94 10.84 -14.06 6.49
C HIS A 94 9.44 -13.89 7.09
N HIS A 95 8.42 -13.71 6.25
CA HIS A 95 7.04 -13.49 6.65
C HIS A 95 6.11 -14.55 6.04
N LEU A 96 5.51 -15.39 6.88
CA LEU A 96 4.45 -16.32 6.51
C LEU A 96 3.10 -15.78 6.94
N MET A 97 2.16 -15.65 6.02
CA MET A 97 0.79 -15.25 6.31
C MET A 97 -0.17 -16.39 5.99
N PHE A 98 -1.05 -16.72 6.93
CA PHE A 98 -2.14 -17.67 6.73
C PHE A 98 -3.47 -16.97 6.58
N GLY A 99 -4.22 -17.29 5.53
CA GLY A 99 -5.65 -17.08 5.48
C GLY A 99 -6.35 -18.19 6.26
N VAL A 100 -6.53 -18.02 7.58
CA VAL A 100 -6.99 -19.11 8.44
C VAL A 100 -8.45 -19.48 8.21
N THR A 101 -9.26 -18.53 7.76
CA THR A 101 -10.67 -18.72 7.43
C THR A 101 -11.18 -17.68 6.42
N GLU A 102 -12.17 -18.06 5.61
CA GLU A 102 -12.91 -17.12 4.78
C GLU A 102 -14.22 -16.66 5.46
N GLN A 103 -14.53 -17.23 6.65
CA GLN A 103 -15.65 -16.78 7.47
C GLN A 103 -15.35 -15.46 8.18
N CYS A 104 -16.38 -14.64 8.34
CA CYS A 104 -16.33 -13.46 9.18
C CYS A 104 -17.70 -13.26 9.86
N ASN A 105 -17.68 -12.83 11.12
CA ASN A 105 -18.88 -12.47 11.86
C ASN A 105 -19.36 -11.04 11.56
N MET A 106 -18.61 -10.31 10.71
CA MET A 106 -18.97 -9.00 10.19
C MET A 106 -19.25 -9.03 8.68
N ARG A 107 -19.93 -7.98 8.20
CA ARG A 107 -20.14 -7.70 6.78
C ARG A 107 -19.80 -6.23 6.53
N CYS A 108 -18.50 -5.91 6.64
CA CYS A 108 -18.00 -4.58 6.31
C CYS A 108 -18.36 -4.24 4.88
N ARG A 109 -18.96 -3.09 4.67
CA ARG A 109 -19.54 -2.73 3.36
C ARG A 109 -18.51 -2.46 2.27
N TYR A 110 -17.25 -2.24 2.66
CA TYR A 110 -16.10 -2.05 1.76
C TYR A 110 -15.18 -3.28 1.73
N CYS A 111 -15.61 -4.41 2.29
CA CYS A 111 -14.74 -5.58 2.40
C CYS A 111 -14.45 -6.18 1.02
N VAL A 112 -13.20 -6.50 0.77
CA VAL A 112 -12.79 -7.19 -0.48
C VAL A 112 -13.46 -8.56 -0.63
N TYR A 113 -13.90 -9.17 0.48
CA TYR A 113 -14.70 -10.40 0.47
C TYR A 113 -16.21 -10.14 0.33
N GLY A 114 -16.63 -8.88 0.17
CA GLY A 114 -18.05 -8.49 0.11
C GLY A 114 -18.76 -8.82 -1.21
N GLY A 115 -17.99 -9.19 -2.22
CA GLY A 115 -18.52 -9.51 -3.55
C GLY A 115 -18.77 -8.28 -4.45
N HIS A 116 -18.36 -7.08 -4.00
CA HIS A 116 -18.50 -5.82 -4.76
C HIS A 116 -17.29 -5.53 -5.65
N TYR A 117 -16.20 -6.26 -5.50
CA TYR A 117 -14.96 -6.05 -6.25
C TYR A 117 -14.78 -7.09 -7.34
N CYS A 118 -14.30 -6.62 -8.49
CA CYS A 118 -13.92 -7.52 -9.58
C CYS A 118 -12.72 -8.39 -9.18
N ASN A 119 -12.79 -9.69 -9.53
CA ASN A 119 -11.68 -10.64 -9.33
C ASN A 119 -11.27 -10.86 -7.87
N GLU A 120 -12.10 -10.53 -6.89
CA GLU A 120 -11.82 -10.76 -5.49
C GLU A 120 -12.53 -11.98 -4.92
N ARG A 121 -12.07 -12.42 -3.76
CA ARG A 121 -12.68 -13.54 -3.04
C ARG A 121 -14.00 -13.12 -2.41
N THR A 122 -14.87 -14.09 -2.16
CA THR A 122 -16.11 -13.87 -1.40
C THR A 122 -16.06 -14.59 -0.06
N HIS A 123 -16.85 -14.13 0.90
CA HIS A 123 -17.04 -14.87 2.16
C HIS A 123 -17.53 -16.29 1.87
N SER A 124 -16.95 -17.27 2.54
CA SER A 124 -17.36 -18.66 2.50
C SER A 124 -17.14 -19.35 3.84
N ASP A 125 -17.58 -20.61 3.97
CA ASP A 125 -17.38 -21.40 5.19
C ASP A 125 -16.03 -22.14 5.22
N LYS A 126 -15.14 -21.85 4.27
CA LYS A 126 -13.83 -22.48 4.21
C LYS A 126 -12.96 -22.02 5.36
N LYS A 127 -12.23 -22.96 5.91
CA LYS A 127 -11.20 -22.74 6.93
C LYS A 127 -10.03 -23.69 6.70
N ILE A 128 -8.86 -23.21 7.09
CA ILE A 128 -7.64 -23.99 6.97
C ILE A 128 -7.65 -25.17 7.97
N ASN A 129 -7.30 -26.36 7.49
CA ASN A 129 -7.19 -27.49 8.38
C ASN A 129 -5.82 -27.56 9.04
N TRP A 130 -5.71 -28.36 10.11
CA TRP A 130 -4.50 -28.50 10.89
C TRP A 130 -3.30 -29.03 10.09
N GLU A 131 -3.54 -29.96 9.20
CA GLU A 131 -2.49 -30.56 8.37
C GLU A 131 -1.88 -29.50 7.43
N THR A 132 -2.70 -28.71 6.76
CA THR A 132 -2.26 -27.62 5.89
C THR A 132 -1.47 -26.56 6.68
N LEU A 133 -1.92 -26.20 7.89
CA LEU A 133 -1.16 -25.30 8.79
C LEU A 133 0.24 -25.87 9.08
N GLN A 134 0.33 -27.13 9.48
CA GLN A 134 1.62 -27.77 9.77
C GLN A 134 2.51 -27.85 8.53
N GLN A 135 1.97 -28.20 7.39
CA GLN A 135 2.71 -28.27 6.13
C GLN A 135 3.26 -26.88 5.73
N GLY A 136 2.43 -25.84 5.82
CA GLY A 136 2.85 -24.46 5.57
C GLY A 136 4.00 -24.01 6.49
N ILE A 137 3.92 -24.32 7.79
CA ILE A 137 5.00 -24.04 8.74
C ILE A 137 6.27 -24.82 8.39
N ARG A 138 6.17 -26.13 8.14
CA ARG A 138 7.34 -26.95 7.76
C ARG A 138 7.98 -26.44 6.48
N PHE A 139 7.17 -26.10 5.46
CA PHE A 139 7.66 -25.52 4.23
C PHE A 139 8.42 -24.22 4.50
N PHE A 140 7.82 -23.27 5.24
CA PHE A 140 8.44 -22.00 5.58
C PHE A 140 9.75 -22.18 6.37
N TRP A 141 9.79 -23.06 7.40
CA TRP A 141 10.98 -23.32 8.21
C TRP A 141 12.12 -23.95 7.41
N ASN A 142 11.78 -24.86 6.50
CA ASN A 142 12.78 -25.53 5.66
C ASN A 142 13.33 -24.62 4.56
N THR A 143 12.56 -23.64 4.16
CA THR A 143 12.83 -22.77 3.01
C THR A 143 13.56 -21.49 3.42
N SER A 144 13.03 -20.78 4.41
CA SER A 144 13.55 -19.50 4.89
C SER A 144 14.86 -19.67 5.66
N LYS A 145 15.90 -18.94 5.23
CA LYS A 145 17.19 -18.87 5.97
C LYS A 145 17.26 -17.66 6.90
N ASN A 146 16.24 -16.80 6.88
CA ASN A 146 16.22 -15.64 7.76
C ASN A 146 16.06 -16.09 9.24
N SER A 147 16.88 -15.51 10.14
CA SER A 147 16.82 -15.77 11.58
C SER A 147 15.59 -15.13 12.23
N GLN A 148 15.18 -13.97 11.74
CA GLN A 148 13.95 -13.30 12.17
C GLN A 148 12.78 -13.80 11.31
N LYS A 149 11.72 -14.26 11.96
CA LYS A 149 10.55 -14.79 11.27
C LYS A 149 9.28 -14.10 11.78
N ALA A 150 8.37 -13.84 10.88
CA ALA A 150 7.04 -13.35 11.19
C ALA A 150 5.98 -14.35 10.72
N VAL A 151 4.98 -14.59 11.55
CA VAL A 151 3.80 -15.39 11.18
C VAL A 151 2.56 -14.56 11.43
N ASN A 152 1.79 -14.32 10.37
CA ASN A 152 0.56 -13.54 10.41
C ASN A 152 -0.67 -14.44 10.22
N PHE A 153 -1.69 -14.23 11.03
CA PHE A 153 -3.01 -14.84 10.91
C PHE A 153 -3.99 -13.79 10.36
N TYR A 154 -4.58 -14.11 9.21
CA TYR A 154 -5.42 -13.24 8.40
C TYR A 154 -6.64 -14.02 7.86
N GLY A 155 -7.48 -13.35 7.08
CA GLY A 155 -8.61 -13.96 6.37
C GLY A 155 -9.89 -13.16 6.55
N GLY A 156 -11.02 -13.83 6.86
CA GLY A 156 -12.25 -13.17 7.27
C GLY A 156 -12.10 -12.57 8.67
N GLU A 157 -12.40 -13.36 9.72
CA GLU A 157 -12.04 -13.01 11.11
C GLU A 157 -11.22 -14.15 11.71
N PRO A 158 -9.91 -13.94 11.93
CA PRO A 158 -9.02 -15.01 12.41
C PRO A 158 -9.42 -15.62 13.75
N PHE A 159 -9.99 -14.82 14.66
CA PHE A 159 -10.38 -15.33 15.98
C PHE A 159 -11.62 -16.25 15.98
N LEU A 160 -12.29 -16.43 14.84
CA LEU A 160 -13.22 -17.56 14.67
C LEU A 160 -12.50 -18.91 14.70
N GLU A 161 -11.20 -18.93 14.42
CA GLU A 161 -10.32 -20.10 14.46
C GLU A 161 -9.28 -20.00 15.62
N PHE A 162 -9.67 -19.41 16.76
CA PHE A 162 -8.76 -19.12 17.87
C PHE A 162 -8.04 -20.36 18.39
N GLU A 163 -8.74 -21.52 18.51
CA GLU A 163 -8.12 -22.76 18.95
C GLU A 163 -7.02 -23.25 17.98
N ASN A 164 -7.23 -23.07 16.66
CA ASN A 164 -6.21 -23.38 15.68
C ASN A 164 -5.02 -22.42 15.79
N ILE A 165 -5.28 -21.13 16.03
CA ILE A 165 -4.21 -20.12 16.23
C ILE A 165 -3.38 -20.48 17.47
N LYS A 166 -4.00 -20.76 18.60
CA LYS A 166 -3.28 -21.19 19.83
C LYS A 166 -2.41 -22.42 19.56
N ARG A 167 -3.00 -23.41 18.90
CA ARG A 167 -2.33 -24.67 18.61
C ARG A 167 -1.14 -24.49 17.66
N ILE A 168 -1.26 -23.64 16.64
CA ILE A 168 -0.15 -23.42 15.68
C ILE A 168 0.96 -22.59 16.31
N VAL A 169 0.63 -21.56 17.12
CA VAL A 169 1.62 -20.80 17.89
C VAL A 169 2.40 -21.71 18.81
N ALA A 170 1.73 -22.55 19.60
CA ALA A 170 2.38 -23.52 20.49
C ALA A 170 3.25 -24.52 19.71
N TYR A 171 2.81 -24.96 18.52
CA TYR A 171 3.61 -25.84 17.66
C TYR A 171 4.87 -25.11 17.16
N ILE A 172 4.75 -23.86 16.69
CA ILE A 172 5.90 -23.07 16.25
C ILE A 172 6.89 -22.87 17.39
N GLU A 173 6.44 -22.46 18.58
CA GLU A 173 7.28 -22.29 19.76
C GLU A 173 8.04 -23.60 20.13
N SER A 174 7.44 -24.76 19.88
CA SER A 174 8.07 -26.06 20.13
C SER A 174 9.19 -26.42 19.17
N ILE A 175 9.16 -25.89 17.94
CA ILE A 175 10.15 -26.19 16.88
C ILE A 175 11.13 -25.04 16.65
N ALA A 176 10.79 -23.82 17.05
CA ALA A 176 11.64 -22.64 16.92
C ALA A 176 12.82 -22.76 17.90
N GLN A 177 14.02 -22.97 17.37
CA GLN A 177 15.25 -23.02 18.17
C GLN A 177 15.74 -21.63 18.59
N SER A 178 15.30 -20.58 17.89
CA SER A 178 15.52 -19.17 18.22
C SER A 178 14.19 -18.51 18.57
N LYS A 179 14.21 -17.63 19.59
CA LYS A 179 13.00 -16.94 20.06
C LYS A 179 12.60 -15.72 19.20
N ASP A 180 13.13 -15.58 17.99
CA ASP A 180 12.93 -14.41 17.13
C ASP A 180 11.74 -14.60 16.16
N VAL A 181 10.65 -15.20 16.64
CA VAL A 181 9.40 -15.30 15.88
C VAL A 181 8.43 -14.24 16.39
N GLN A 182 7.91 -13.42 15.50
CA GLN A 182 6.83 -12.47 15.79
C GLN A 182 5.53 -12.99 15.22
N TYR A 183 4.46 -12.90 15.99
CA TYR A 183 3.12 -13.25 15.56
C TYR A 183 2.29 -12.00 15.38
N TYR A 184 1.56 -11.92 14.29
CA TYR A 184 0.67 -10.80 13.97
C TYR A 184 -0.74 -11.33 13.71
N ILE A 185 -1.76 -10.70 14.28
CA ILE A 185 -3.15 -11.09 14.07
C ILE A 185 -3.94 -9.84 13.68
N THR A 186 -4.44 -9.83 12.44
CA THR A 186 -5.31 -8.75 11.98
C THR A 186 -6.76 -9.11 12.26
N THR A 187 -7.42 -8.38 13.15
CA THR A 187 -8.76 -8.69 13.64
C THR A 187 -9.73 -7.52 13.51
N ASN A 188 -11.01 -7.83 13.46
CA ASN A 188 -12.05 -6.82 13.58
C ASN A 188 -12.33 -6.40 15.04
N GLY A 189 -11.75 -7.06 16.02
CA GLY A 189 -11.82 -6.72 17.45
C GLY A 189 -13.12 -7.13 18.17
N THR A 190 -14.12 -7.65 17.47
CA THR A 190 -15.43 -7.98 18.11
C THR A 190 -15.38 -9.22 18.98
N LEU A 191 -14.40 -10.10 18.80
CA LEU A 191 -14.22 -11.35 19.54
C LEU A 191 -13.13 -11.29 20.61
N LEU A 192 -12.53 -10.13 20.85
CA LEU A 192 -11.47 -9.93 21.84
C LEU A 192 -12.03 -9.99 23.26
N ASP A 193 -12.34 -11.19 23.73
CA ASP A 193 -12.80 -11.45 25.11
C ASP A 193 -11.63 -11.62 26.07
N SER A 194 -11.94 -11.97 27.34
CA SER A 194 -10.94 -12.18 28.39
C SER A 194 -9.97 -13.31 28.06
N ASP A 195 -10.45 -14.40 27.45
CA ASP A 195 -9.62 -15.56 27.17
C ASP A 195 -8.58 -15.25 26.07
N ILE A 196 -9.01 -14.52 25.03
CA ILE A 196 -8.11 -14.04 23.98
C ILE A 196 -7.13 -13.01 24.54
N GLY A 197 -7.60 -12.08 25.40
CA GLY A 197 -6.77 -11.09 26.04
C GLY A 197 -5.70 -11.71 26.95
N ASP A 198 -6.06 -12.70 27.76
CA ASP A 198 -5.11 -13.42 28.63
C ASP A 198 -4.08 -14.23 27.82
N TRP A 199 -4.54 -14.90 26.76
CA TRP A 199 -3.63 -15.60 25.85
C TRP A 199 -2.67 -14.63 25.15
N PHE A 200 -3.16 -13.53 24.62
CA PHE A 200 -2.34 -12.48 24.00
C PHE A 200 -1.27 -11.97 24.96
N ALA A 201 -1.64 -11.65 26.19
CA ALA A 201 -0.72 -11.13 27.20
C ALA A 201 0.29 -12.17 27.69
N SER A 202 -0.03 -13.47 27.61
CA SER A 202 0.89 -14.55 28.03
C SER A 202 2.10 -14.74 27.10
N TYR A 203 2.05 -14.19 25.89
CA TYR A 203 3.16 -14.18 24.94
C TYR A 203 3.73 -12.76 24.83
N ASN A 204 5.05 -12.62 24.70
CA ASN A 204 5.71 -11.33 24.52
C ASN A 204 5.96 -10.95 23.04
N ASN A 205 5.58 -11.82 22.12
CA ASN A 205 5.82 -11.75 20.69
C ASN A 205 4.53 -11.85 19.84
N VAL A 206 3.36 -11.76 20.47
CA VAL A 206 2.06 -11.67 19.78
C VAL A 206 1.64 -10.22 19.69
N ASN A 207 1.30 -9.76 18.49
CA ASN A 207 0.87 -8.40 18.19
C ASN A 207 -0.53 -8.44 17.56
N LEU A 208 -1.42 -7.56 18.00
CA LEU A 208 -2.75 -7.42 17.44
C LEU A 208 -2.82 -6.18 16.54
N PHE A 209 -3.43 -6.33 15.37
CA PHE A 209 -3.78 -5.24 14.46
C PHE A 209 -5.29 -5.13 14.40
N VAL A 210 -5.85 -4.14 15.05
CA VAL A 210 -7.30 -3.93 15.14
C VAL A 210 -7.75 -2.96 14.07
N SER A 211 -8.63 -3.42 13.18
CA SER A 211 -9.14 -2.60 12.10
C SER A 211 -10.29 -1.71 12.58
N LEU A 212 -10.19 -0.41 12.31
CA LEU A 212 -11.23 0.58 12.49
C LEU A 212 -11.57 1.26 11.14
N ALA A 213 -12.59 2.09 11.09
CA ALA A 213 -12.95 2.84 9.88
C ALA A 213 -13.44 4.25 10.27
N GLY A 214 -12.53 5.21 10.33
CA GLY A 214 -12.81 6.56 10.77
C GLY A 214 -13.24 6.63 12.25
N ALA A 215 -13.89 7.72 12.64
CA ALA A 215 -14.51 7.88 13.96
C ALA A 215 -15.74 6.97 14.14
N PRO A 216 -16.28 6.82 15.37
CA PRO A 216 -17.30 5.83 15.69
C PRO A 216 -18.52 5.82 14.77
N HIS A 217 -19.02 6.98 14.35
CA HIS A 217 -20.20 7.08 13.49
C HIS A 217 -19.92 6.57 12.06
N HIS A 218 -18.77 6.90 11.48
CA HIS A 218 -18.34 6.37 10.18
C HIS A 218 -17.98 4.89 10.29
N HIS A 219 -17.35 4.48 11.41
CA HIS A 219 -17.10 3.08 11.68
C HIS A 219 -18.38 2.25 11.62
N ASP A 220 -19.41 2.64 12.35
CA ASP A 220 -20.67 1.90 12.44
C ASP A 220 -21.53 1.99 11.15
N MET A 221 -21.26 2.96 10.27
CA MET A 221 -21.80 2.97 8.91
C MET A 221 -21.15 1.93 8.00
N LEU A 222 -19.88 1.65 8.18
CA LEU A 222 -19.07 0.85 7.27
C LEU A 222 -18.83 -0.57 7.77
N ARG A 223 -18.60 -0.73 9.07
CA ARG A 223 -18.21 -1.98 9.73
C ARG A 223 -19.35 -2.52 10.58
N VAL A 224 -20.21 -3.29 9.93
CA VAL A 224 -21.44 -3.82 10.55
C VAL A 224 -21.36 -5.34 10.74
N ARG A 225 -22.14 -5.86 11.67
CA ARG A 225 -22.41 -7.30 11.82
C ARG A 225 -23.17 -7.84 10.60
N ALA A 226 -23.29 -9.16 10.50
CA ALA A 226 -24.05 -9.81 9.42
C ALA A 226 -25.54 -9.42 9.42
N ASP A 227 -26.11 -9.05 10.57
CA ASP A 227 -27.48 -8.54 10.74
C ASP A 227 -27.61 -7.02 10.55
N GLY A 228 -26.50 -6.33 10.22
CA GLY A 228 -26.45 -4.87 10.05
C GLY A 228 -26.25 -4.08 11.32
N ALA A 229 -26.10 -4.72 12.49
CA ALA A 229 -25.89 -4.02 13.76
C ALA A 229 -24.50 -3.36 13.83
N PRO A 230 -24.37 -2.20 14.54
CA PRO A 230 -23.12 -1.51 14.75
C PRO A 230 -22.13 -2.33 15.58
N THR A 231 -20.83 -2.04 15.43
CA THR A 231 -19.78 -2.86 16.06
C THR A 231 -18.83 -2.08 16.96
N TYR A 232 -18.75 -0.76 16.81
CA TYR A 232 -17.76 0.06 17.52
C TYR A 232 -17.80 -0.13 19.05
N GLN A 233 -18.98 -0.05 19.66
CA GLN A 233 -19.10 -0.16 21.12
C GLN A 233 -18.69 -1.54 21.65
N THR A 234 -18.92 -2.60 20.87
CA THR A 234 -18.42 -3.94 21.22
C THR A 234 -16.91 -4.00 21.20
N ILE A 235 -16.30 -3.48 20.14
CA ILE A 235 -14.83 -3.44 19.96
C ILE A 235 -14.21 -2.60 21.08
N ARG A 236 -14.76 -1.41 21.33
CA ARG A 236 -14.30 -0.50 22.39
C ARG A 236 -14.32 -1.18 23.77
N LYS A 237 -15.43 -1.80 24.11
CA LYS A 237 -15.57 -2.52 25.39
C LYS A 237 -14.50 -3.61 25.54
N ASN A 238 -14.31 -4.41 24.51
CA ASN A 238 -13.34 -5.51 24.52
C ASN A 238 -11.91 -4.98 24.70
N LEU A 239 -11.53 -3.96 23.93
CA LEU A 239 -10.21 -3.35 24.00
C LEU A 239 -9.94 -2.67 25.34
N LEU A 240 -10.91 -1.94 25.90
CA LEU A 240 -10.78 -1.34 27.24
C LEU A 240 -10.60 -2.41 28.32
N HIS A 241 -11.28 -3.54 28.22
CA HIS A 241 -11.10 -4.65 29.15
C HIS A 241 -9.67 -5.23 29.08
N ILE A 242 -9.13 -5.44 27.87
CA ILE A 242 -7.74 -5.88 27.70
C ILE A 242 -6.77 -4.83 28.25
N ARG A 243 -7.01 -3.55 27.96
CA ARG A 243 -6.19 -2.44 28.45
C ARG A 243 -6.19 -2.36 29.97
N GLU A 244 -7.34 -2.50 30.62
CA GLU A 244 -7.44 -2.48 32.08
C GLU A 244 -6.67 -3.61 32.74
N LYS A 245 -6.69 -4.81 32.14
CA LYS A 245 -6.10 -6.01 32.69
C LYS A 245 -4.62 -6.17 32.32
N HIS A 246 -4.22 -5.74 31.13
CA HIS A 246 -2.91 -5.94 30.51
C HIS A 246 -2.37 -4.66 29.88
N GLU A 247 -2.29 -3.57 30.67
CA GLU A 247 -2.03 -2.21 30.18
C GLU A 247 -0.71 -2.10 29.40
N ARG A 248 0.38 -2.71 29.91
CA ARG A 248 1.67 -2.66 29.26
C ARG A 248 1.63 -3.35 27.90
N GLU A 249 1.14 -4.59 27.85
CA GLU A 249 1.04 -5.41 26.65
C GLU A 249 0.11 -4.75 25.64
N TYR A 250 -0.95 -4.12 26.09
CA TYR A 250 -1.86 -3.34 25.25
C TYR A 250 -1.13 -2.18 24.57
N LYS A 251 -0.46 -1.33 25.35
CA LYS A 251 0.25 -0.15 24.82
C LYS A 251 1.38 -0.49 23.87
N GLU A 252 2.10 -1.57 24.12
CA GLU A 252 3.25 -2.00 23.33
C GLU A 252 2.86 -2.78 22.07
N ARG A 253 1.76 -3.56 22.08
CA ARG A 253 1.51 -4.61 21.07
C ARG A 253 0.09 -4.63 20.49
N VAL A 254 -0.81 -3.72 20.90
CA VAL A 254 -2.06 -3.49 20.19
C VAL A 254 -1.84 -2.32 19.24
N ASN A 255 -2.00 -2.58 17.95
CA ASN A 255 -1.87 -1.62 16.87
C ASN A 255 -3.24 -1.40 16.23
N PHE A 256 -3.44 -0.25 15.62
CA PHE A 256 -4.69 0.07 14.95
C PHE A 256 -4.46 0.38 13.48
N VAL A 257 -5.42 -0.02 12.65
CA VAL A 257 -5.45 0.33 11.23
C VAL A 257 -6.75 1.03 10.93
N PHE A 258 -6.67 2.31 10.56
CA PHE A 258 -7.81 3.09 10.12
C PHE A 258 -8.01 2.95 8.63
N ASN A 259 -9.17 2.39 8.23
CA ASN A 259 -9.59 2.34 6.85
C ASN A 259 -10.47 3.57 6.57
N ILE A 260 -10.01 4.47 5.70
CA ILE A 260 -10.70 5.70 5.31
C ILE A 260 -10.85 5.80 3.79
N PHE A 261 -11.71 6.68 3.31
CA PHE A 261 -11.91 6.90 1.88
C PHE A 261 -11.07 8.05 1.32
N ASP A 262 -10.76 9.03 2.17
CA ASP A 262 -10.15 10.27 1.72
C ASP A 262 -9.37 10.93 2.88
N GLU A 263 -8.33 11.65 2.55
CA GLU A 263 -7.48 12.35 3.52
C GLU A 263 -8.20 13.47 4.30
N ILE A 264 -9.32 13.96 3.81
CA ILE A 264 -10.18 14.90 4.55
C ILE A 264 -10.68 14.32 5.89
N GLN A 265 -10.72 12.98 6.00
CA GLN A 265 -11.09 12.28 7.23
C GLN A 265 -9.96 12.25 8.26
N LEU A 266 -8.74 12.66 7.93
CA LEU A 266 -7.61 12.63 8.86
C LEU A 266 -7.85 13.47 10.10
N LYS A 267 -8.50 14.65 9.94
CA LYS A 267 -8.85 15.48 11.11
C LYS A 267 -9.77 14.77 12.07
N GLU A 268 -10.82 14.15 11.56
CA GLU A 268 -11.77 13.41 12.37
C GLU A 268 -11.09 12.23 13.10
N VAL A 269 -10.19 11.52 12.41
CA VAL A 269 -9.42 10.42 13.00
C VAL A 269 -8.46 10.95 14.06
N ASP A 270 -7.76 12.05 13.81
CA ASP A 270 -6.85 12.67 14.77
C ASP A 270 -7.61 13.17 16.03
N ASP A 271 -8.71 13.91 15.82
CA ASP A 271 -9.59 14.36 16.91
C ASP A 271 -10.14 13.18 17.74
N PHE A 272 -10.52 12.10 17.07
CA PHE A 272 -11.00 10.88 17.72
C PHE A 272 -9.91 10.22 18.55
N MET A 273 -8.71 10.09 18.01
CA MET A 273 -7.57 9.51 18.72
C MET A 273 -7.20 10.30 19.98
N GLN A 274 -7.22 11.62 19.91
CA GLN A 274 -6.88 12.50 21.04
C GLN A 274 -7.91 12.43 22.18
N ASN A 275 -9.16 12.06 21.90
CA ASN A 275 -10.27 12.06 22.86
C ASN A 275 -10.71 10.66 23.29
N GLU A 276 -10.12 9.60 22.75
CA GLU A 276 -10.51 8.21 23.07
C GLU A 276 -9.39 7.48 23.80
N LEU A 277 -9.74 6.95 24.98
CA LEU A 277 -8.81 6.24 25.86
C LEU A 277 -8.09 5.05 25.20
N LEU A 278 -8.66 4.48 24.15
CA LEU A 278 -8.04 3.35 23.41
C LEU A 278 -6.64 3.68 22.89
N PHE A 279 -6.37 4.94 22.58
CA PHE A 279 -5.11 5.35 21.93
C PHE A 279 -4.10 5.98 22.88
N ASP A 280 -4.51 6.26 24.14
CA ASP A 280 -3.64 6.92 25.10
C ASP A 280 -2.44 6.07 25.48
N GLY A 281 -1.24 6.62 25.26
CA GLY A 281 0.03 5.99 25.61
C GLY A 281 0.40 4.78 24.75
N LEU A 282 -0.16 4.62 23.55
CA LEU A 282 0.31 3.63 22.59
C LEU A 282 1.75 3.91 22.18
N VAL A 283 2.55 2.87 22.00
CA VAL A 283 3.94 2.98 21.54
C VAL A 283 4.00 3.30 20.04
N HIS A 284 3.04 2.78 19.27
CA HIS A 284 2.98 2.96 17.82
C HIS A 284 1.76 3.80 17.43
N LEU A 285 1.98 4.75 16.53
CA LEU A 285 0.88 5.46 15.89
C LEU A 285 0.04 4.48 15.05
N PRO A 286 -1.28 4.64 15.03
CA PRO A 286 -2.15 3.91 14.13
C PRO A 286 -1.76 4.11 12.66
N GLU A 287 -1.91 3.06 11.87
CA GLU A 287 -1.74 3.12 10.42
C GLU A 287 -3.03 3.61 9.74
N VAL A 288 -2.87 4.33 8.62
CA VAL A 288 -3.99 4.73 7.76
C VAL A 288 -3.91 3.97 6.45
N THR A 289 -5.02 3.34 6.06
CA THR A 289 -5.17 2.70 4.77
C THR A 289 -6.38 3.24 4.02
N PHE A 290 -6.27 3.34 2.70
CA PHE A 290 -7.38 3.81 1.87
C PHE A 290 -8.24 2.65 1.39
N ILE A 291 -9.56 2.86 1.48
CA ILE A 291 -10.54 1.94 0.90
C ILE A 291 -10.49 2.09 -0.62
N ASP A 292 -10.19 1.00 -1.31
CA ASP A 292 -10.16 0.97 -2.77
C ASP A 292 -11.58 1.12 -3.32
N CYS A 293 -11.77 2.10 -4.21
CA CYS A 293 -13.05 2.36 -4.88
C CYS A 293 -12.98 2.13 -6.39
N VAL A 294 -11.84 1.68 -6.92
CA VAL A 294 -11.63 1.66 -8.38
C VAL A 294 -12.17 0.37 -9.00
N ALA A 295 -12.09 -0.73 -8.26
CA ALA A 295 -12.45 -2.05 -8.76
C ALA A 295 -13.85 -2.50 -8.34
N ASP A 296 -14.67 -1.60 -7.78
CA ASP A 296 -15.98 -1.92 -7.27
C ASP A 296 -17.08 -1.81 -8.34
N ASP A 297 -18.27 -2.30 -8.02
CA ASP A 297 -19.48 -2.22 -8.85
C ASP A 297 -20.24 -0.88 -8.73
N GLY A 298 -19.61 0.14 -8.14
CA GLY A 298 -20.18 1.46 -7.83
C GLY A 298 -20.82 1.54 -6.44
N TYR A 299 -20.94 0.45 -5.72
CA TYR A 299 -21.50 0.43 -4.36
C TYR A 299 -20.57 1.10 -3.36
N VAL A 300 -19.29 0.74 -3.36
CA VAL A 300 -18.28 1.30 -2.44
C VAL A 300 -18.04 2.78 -2.73
N MET A 301 -18.06 3.17 -4.01
CA MET A 301 -18.00 4.59 -4.40
C MET A 301 -19.21 5.37 -3.82
N SER A 302 -20.40 4.81 -3.84
CA SER A 302 -21.59 5.46 -3.25
C SER A 302 -21.48 5.63 -1.73
N LEU A 303 -20.79 4.71 -1.04
CA LEU A 303 -20.49 4.84 0.39
C LEU A 303 -19.49 5.96 0.64
N ARG A 304 -18.44 6.06 -0.19
CA ARG A 304 -17.47 7.16 -0.14
C ARG A 304 -18.19 8.51 -0.23
N ASP A 305 -19.03 8.69 -1.24
CA ASP A 305 -19.75 9.96 -1.44
C ASP A 305 -20.65 10.30 -0.25
N LYS A 306 -21.21 9.31 0.42
CA LYS A 306 -22.01 9.51 1.63
C LYS A 306 -21.16 9.92 2.82
N ILE A 307 -20.04 9.26 3.06
CA ILE A 307 -19.10 9.58 4.15
C ILE A 307 -18.54 11.00 3.97
N LEU A 308 -18.07 11.32 2.76
CA LEU A 308 -17.44 12.61 2.51
C LEU A 308 -18.40 13.80 2.67
N LYS A 309 -19.72 13.60 2.52
CA LYS A 309 -20.70 14.66 2.81
C LYS A 309 -20.77 15.08 4.28
N ASP A 310 -20.34 14.21 5.19
CA ASP A 310 -20.34 14.46 6.62
C ASP A 310 -19.00 15.05 7.11
N CYS A 311 -17.97 15.10 6.23
CA CYS A 311 -16.67 15.65 6.57
C CYS A 311 -16.63 17.19 6.56
N ASP A 312 -15.71 17.77 7.32
CA ASP A 312 -15.46 19.21 7.33
C ASP A 312 -14.75 19.66 6.05
N TYR A 313 -15.52 20.20 5.11
CA TYR A 313 -15.00 20.71 3.83
C TYR A 313 -14.09 21.95 3.95
N LEU A 314 -14.03 22.58 5.12
CA LEU A 314 -13.10 23.70 5.37
C LEU A 314 -11.73 23.20 5.81
N TYR A 315 -11.62 21.96 6.22
CA TYR A 315 -10.35 21.36 6.58
C TYR A 315 -9.50 21.11 5.33
N ASN A 316 -8.26 21.52 5.38
CA ASN A 316 -7.26 21.26 4.35
C ASN A 316 -6.13 20.42 4.95
N PRO A 317 -6.10 19.10 4.69
CA PRO A 317 -5.11 18.18 5.26
C PRO A 317 -3.67 18.59 4.98
N LEU A 318 -3.37 19.06 3.77
CA LEU A 318 -2.03 19.49 3.37
C LEU A 318 -1.58 20.74 4.13
N GLN A 319 -2.47 21.70 4.35
CA GLN A 319 -2.13 22.90 5.14
C GLN A 319 -1.94 22.56 6.62
N ASP A 320 -2.70 21.63 7.16
CA ASP A 320 -2.48 21.12 8.52
C ASP A 320 -1.13 20.41 8.63
N TYR A 321 -0.78 19.55 7.68
CA TYR A 321 0.55 18.94 7.60
C TYR A 321 1.68 19.99 7.62
N ILE A 322 1.61 20.99 6.74
CA ILE A 322 2.61 22.07 6.68
C ILE A 322 2.69 22.83 8.01
N ALA A 323 1.55 23.15 8.63
CA ALA A 323 1.51 23.86 9.90
C ALA A 323 2.14 23.03 11.03
N ARG A 324 1.87 21.74 11.10
CA ARG A 324 2.47 20.82 12.08
C ARG A 324 3.98 20.73 11.91
N LEU A 325 4.48 20.58 10.68
CA LEU A 325 5.93 20.57 10.43
C LEU A 325 6.61 21.86 10.89
N LYS A 326 6.02 23.04 10.59
CA LYS A 326 6.54 24.33 11.02
C LYS A 326 6.56 24.50 12.54
N ASN A 327 5.67 23.83 13.25
CA ASN A 327 5.57 23.86 14.70
C ASN A 327 6.40 22.75 15.38
N GLY A 328 7.07 21.87 14.62
CA GLY A 328 7.81 20.74 15.16
C GLY A 328 6.95 19.61 15.72
N ASP A 329 5.68 19.54 15.35
CA ASP A 329 4.71 18.51 15.75
C ASP A 329 4.77 17.34 14.77
N TYR A 330 5.69 16.39 14.99
CA TYR A 330 5.97 15.28 14.06
C TYR A 330 5.27 13.97 14.42
N GLU A 331 4.83 13.80 15.67
CA GLU A 331 4.30 12.53 16.19
C GLU A 331 2.77 12.49 16.18
N ASN A 332 2.18 12.54 14.98
CA ASN A 332 0.74 12.46 14.79
C ASN A 332 0.37 11.79 13.46
N ILE A 333 -0.89 11.39 13.32
CA ILE A 333 -1.36 10.61 12.17
C ILE A 333 -1.33 11.40 10.85
N VAL A 334 -1.50 12.73 10.89
CA VAL A 334 -1.47 13.57 9.69
C VAL A 334 -0.05 13.61 9.12
N VAL A 335 0.95 13.81 9.98
CA VAL A 335 2.35 13.84 9.55
C VAL A 335 2.80 12.47 9.07
N SER A 336 2.49 11.40 9.81
CA SER A 336 2.80 10.03 9.40
C SER A 336 2.23 9.70 8.02
N TYR A 337 0.98 10.06 7.78
CA TYR A 337 0.33 9.84 6.48
C TYR A 337 1.04 10.56 5.32
N TYR A 338 1.30 11.87 5.47
CA TYR A 338 1.93 12.64 4.40
C TYR A 338 3.41 12.28 4.17
N ASP A 339 4.13 11.88 5.21
CA ASP A 339 5.49 11.37 5.06
C ASP A 339 5.51 10.12 4.19
N ASP A 340 4.63 9.15 4.45
CA ASP A 340 4.50 7.93 3.64
C ASP A 340 4.04 8.25 2.21
N LYS A 341 3.16 9.23 2.04
CA LYS A 341 2.69 9.69 0.73
C LYS A 341 3.84 10.31 -0.09
N PHE A 342 4.73 11.08 0.54
CA PHE A 342 5.77 11.84 -0.16
C PHE A 342 7.09 11.08 -0.31
N ILE A 343 7.38 10.09 0.53
CA ILE A 343 8.69 9.41 0.56
C ILE A 343 9.11 8.86 -0.80
N ARG A 344 8.19 8.33 -1.60
CA ARG A 344 8.48 7.80 -2.94
C ARG A 344 8.91 8.89 -3.92
N ILE A 345 8.30 10.07 -3.85
CA ILE A 345 8.67 11.21 -4.69
C ILE A 345 9.97 11.82 -4.20
N HIS A 346 10.13 11.95 -2.88
CA HIS A 346 11.32 12.52 -2.27
C HIS A 346 12.58 11.69 -2.59
N ARG A 347 12.49 10.38 -2.49
CA ARG A 347 13.58 9.42 -2.77
C ARG A 347 13.57 8.85 -4.20
N ARG A 348 12.92 9.52 -5.13
CA ARG A 348 12.89 9.07 -6.53
C ARG A 348 14.29 8.96 -7.10
N VAL A 349 14.51 7.95 -7.94
CA VAL A 349 15.80 7.77 -8.63
C VAL A 349 15.86 8.76 -9.80
N ALA A 350 16.46 9.93 -9.55
CA ALA A 350 16.69 10.94 -10.58
C ALA A 350 17.83 10.50 -11.53
N ASN A 351 17.73 10.95 -12.79
CA ASN A 351 18.75 10.77 -13.83
C ASN A 351 19.12 9.30 -14.15
N CYS A 352 18.22 8.35 -13.88
CA CYS A 352 18.39 6.96 -14.29
C CYS A 352 18.07 6.80 -15.79
N ASP A 353 19.04 6.38 -16.59
CA ASP A 353 18.92 6.18 -18.04
C ASP A 353 18.22 4.86 -18.44
N LYS A 354 17.75 4.09 -17.47
CA LYS A 354 17.06 2.81 -17.66
C LYS A 354 15.55 2.99 -17.68
N ASN A 355 14.87 2.17 -18.49
CA ASN A 355 13.43 1.98 -18.39
C ASN A 355 13.14 1.00 -17.26
N ILE A 356 12.78 1.50 -16.08
CA ILE A 356 12.55 0.68 -14.89
C ILE A 356 11.06 0.52 -14.64
N ILE A 357 10.61 -0.72 -14.42
CA ILE A 357 9.31 -1.03 -13.85
C ILE A 357 9.41 -0.87 -12.34
N THR A 358 8.64 0.06 -11.79
CA THR A 358 8.46 0.24 -10.35
C THR A 358 7.07 -0.26 -9.91
N GLY A 359 6.84 -0.34 -8.61
CA GLY A 359 5.53 -0.73 -8.05
C GLY A 359 5.26 -2.23 -8.01
N ALA A 360 5.98 -3.04 -8.76
CA ALA A 360 5.88 -4.49 -8.68
C ALA A 360 6.73 -5.03 -7.54
N CYS A 361 6.10 -5.74 -6.61
CA CYS A 361 6.81 -6.50 -5.57
C CYS A 361 7.70 -7.57 -6.22
N ARG A 362 8.75 -8.00 -5.53
CA ARG A 362 9.46 -9.23 -5.85
C ARG A 362 8.65 -10.41 -5.29
N PRO A 363 8.00 -11.25 -6.10
CA PRO A 363 7.21 -12.37 -5.60
C PRO A 363 8.04 -13.27 -4.68
N PHE A 364 7.53 -13.63 -3.52
CA PHE A 364 8.21 -14.50 -2.55
C PHE A 364 9.56 -14.00 -1.98
N ALA A 365 9.96 -12.75 -2.23
CA ALA A 365 11.22 -12.25 -1.67
C ALA A 365 11.13 -11.99 -0.15
N HIS A 366 9.94 -11.66 0.34
CA HIS A 366 9.75 -11.32 1.76
C HIS A 366 8.61 -12.12 2.38
N LYS A 367 7.50 -12.26 1.65
CA LYS A 367 6.25 -12.81 2.16
C LYS A 367 5.80 -14.05 1.39
N LEU A 368 5.23 -14.99 2.15
CA LEU A 368 4.53 -16.17 1.66
C LEU A 368 3.11 -16.13 2.22
N PHE A 369 2.10 -16.17 1.36
CA PHE A 369 0.71 -16.29 1.76
C PHE A 369 0.20 -17.70 1.46
N VAL A 370 -0.46 -18.32 2.43
CA VAL A 370 -1.10 -19.63 2.31
C VAL A 370 -2.60 -19.46 2.54
N ASP A 371 -3.41 -19.80 1.55
CA ASP A 371 -4.86 -19.73 1.66
C ASP A 371 -5.47 -20.94 2.39
N THR A 372 -6.81 -20.94 2.58
CA THR A 372 -7.52 -22.01 3.26
C THR A 372 -7.42 -23.38 2.57
N GLY A 373 -7.10 -23.41 1.29
CA GLY A 373 -6.89 -24.62 0.49
C GLY A 373 -5.44 -25.11 0.44
N GLY A 374 -4.51 -24.38 1.08
CA GLY A 374 -3.08 -24.72 1.03
C GLY A 374 -2.38 -24.22 -0.22
N ASN A 375 -3.00 -23.35 -1.03
CA ASN A 375 -2.33 -22.74 -2.16
C ASN A 375 -1.34 -21.67 -1.68
N ILE A 376 -0.18 -21.63 -2.34
CA ILE A 376 0.88 -20.66 -2.08
C ILE A 376 0.74 -19.46 -3.02
N ASN A 377 0.77 -18.27 -2.45
CA ASN A 377 0.84 -16.99 -3.17
C ASN A 377 1.85 -16.07 -2.48
N PHE A 378 2.32 -15.04 -3.17
CA PHE A 378 3.25 -14.07 -2.57
C PHE A 378 2.54 -12.91 -1.87
N CYS A 379 1.22 -12.81 -2.02
CA CYS A 379 0.41 -11.74 -1.43
C CYS A 379 -1.03 -12.21 -1.23
N GLU A 380 -1.66 -11.78 -0.13
CA GLU A 380 -3.06 -12.00 0.19
C GLU A 380 -4.03 -11.27 -0.77
N ASN A 381 -3.55 -10.20 -1.42
CA ASN A 381 -4.33 -9.43 -2.41
C ASN A 381 -4.17 -9.97 -3.85
N PHE A 382 -3.25 -10.90 -4.07
CA PHE A 382 -3.06 -11.55 -5.37
C PHE A 382 -3.14 -13.07 -5.17
N VAL A 383 -4.34 -13.60 -5.24
CA VAL A 383 -4.60 -15.03 -5.02
C VAL A 383 -4.93 -15.70 -6.34
N THR A 384 -4.09 -16.65 -6.73
CA THR A 384 -4.22 -17.44 -7.96
C THR A 384 -4.21 -18.92 -7.59
N PRO A 385 -5.39 -19.55 -7.34
CA PRO A 385 -5.45 -20.90 -6.79
C PRO A 385 -4.65 -21.90 -7.61
N GLY A 386 -3.64 -22.54 -6.97
CA GLY A 386 -2.79 -23.56 -7.57
C GLY A 386 -1.78 -23.08 -8.63
N LEU A 387 -1.81 -21.80 -9.04
CA LEU A 387 -0.92 -21.32 -10.10
C LEU A 387 0.54 -21.21 -9.64
N LEU A 388 0.75 -20.71 -8.42
CA LEU A 388 2.11 -20.42 -7.91
C LEU A 388 2.64 -21.49 -6.94
N GLY A 389 1.90 -22.58 -6.75
CA GLY A 389 2.30 -23.72 -5.95
C GLY A 389 1.34 -24.01 -4.80
N THR A 390 1.70 -25.02 -3.98
CA THR A 390 0.95 -25.45 -2.80
C THR A 390 1.90 -25.79 -1.66
N VAL A 391 1.37 -25.91 -0.44
CA VAL A 391 2.19 -26.31 0.71
C VAL A 391 2.81 -27.71 0.56
N ASP A 392 2.23 -28.57 -0.28
CA ASP A 392 2.74 -29.91 -0.60
C ASP A 392 3.80 -29.89 -1.67
N SER A 393 3.62 -29.11 -2.74
CA SER A 393 4.53 -29.08 -3.90
C SER A 393 5.63 -28.02 -3.77
N GLY A 394 5.46 -27.05 -2.85
CA GLY A 394 6.30 -25.87 -2.76
C GLY A 394 5.97 -24.81 -3.81
N ILE A 395 6.82 -23.77 -3.90
CA ILE A 395 6.68 -22.67 -4.86
C ILE A 395 6.94 -23.17 -6.28
N ASP A 396 6.02 -22.89 -7.21
CA ASP A 396 6.25 -23.11 -8.65
C ASP A 396 7.04 -21.93 -9.25
N TRP A 397 8.34 -22.06 -9.25
CA TRP A 397 9.26 -21.05 -9.81
C TRP A 397 9.12 -20.91 -11.34
N GLY A 398 8.65 -21.93 -12.05
CA GLY A 398 8.38 -21.87 -13.48
C GLY A 398 7.22 -20.93 -13.78
N ASN A 399 6.10 -21.11 -13.07
CA ASN A 399 4.95 -20.23 -13.20
C ASN A 399 5.21 -18.83 -12.63
N THR A 400 6.01 -18.71 -11.55
CA THR A 400 6.44 -17.40 -11.02
C THR A 400 7.24 -16.62 -12.07
N ARG A 401 8.18 -17.27 -12.77
CA ARG A 401 8.93 -16.65 -13.88
C ARG A 401 8.00 -16.21 -15.00
N LYS A 402 7.09 -17.07 -15.41
CA LYS A 402 6.11 -16.76 -16.45
C LYS A 402 5.21 -15.58 -16.07
N LEU A 403 4.81 -15.48 -14.80
CA LEU A 403 4.06 -14.34 -14.28
C LEU A 403 4.86 -13.03 -14.45
N LEU A 404 6.12 -13.01 -14.02
CA LEU A 404 7.02 -11.86 -14.18
C LEU A 404 7.21 -11.48 -15.65
N GLU A 405 7.48 -12.44 -16.51
CA GLU A 405 7.65 -12.21 -17.95
C GLU A 405 6.38 -11.62 -18.58
N THR A 406 5.22 -12.16 -18.22
CA THR A 406 3.91 -11.65 -18.69
C THR A 406 3.71 -10.20 -18.24
N TYR A 407 3.90 -9.91 -16.97
CA TYR A 407 3.74 -8.56 -16.42
C TYR A 407 4.70 -7.57 -17.08
N ARG A 408 6.00 -7.90 -17.20
CA ARG A 408 7.00 -7.07 -17.88
C ARG A 408 6.66 -6.84 -19.35
N SER A 409 6.29 -7.90 -20.08
CA SER A 409 5.93 -7.80 -21.50
C SER A 409 4.76 -6.85 -21.72
N GLU A 410 3.71 -6.94 -20.92
CA GLU A 410 2.54 -6.05 -21.04
C GLU A 410 2.89 -4.61 -20.65
N ARG A 411 3.67 -4.42 -19.58
CA ARG A 411 4.15 -3.10 -19.16
C ARG A 411 5.06 -2.45 -20.22
N THR A 412 5.93 -3.21 -20.86
CA THR A 412 6.79 -2.69 -21.94
C THR A 412 5.97 -2.15 -23.11
N LYS A 413 4.86 -2.81 -23.48
CA LYS A 413 4.00 -2.37 -24.57
C LYS A 413 3.31 -1.04 -24.30
N THR A 414 2.93 -0.77 -23.05
CA THR A 414 2.08 0.36 -22.66
C THR A 414 2.84 1.48 -21.95
N CYS A 415 3.90 1.14 -21.22
CA CYS A 415 4.56 2.06 -20.28
C CYS A 415 5.86 2.68 -20.82
N GLY A 416 6.40 2.20 -21.97
CA GLY A 416 7.69 2.68 -22.50
C GLY A 416 7.73 4.20 -22.78
N LYS A 417 6.56 4.83 -23.02
CA LYS A 417 6.43 6.28 -23.23
C LYS A 417 5.62 6.96 -22.12
N CYS A 418 5.37 6.30 -21.02
CA CYS A 418 4.58 6.85 -19.92
C CYS A 418 5.46 7.68 -18.98
N TRP A 419 5.10 8.93 -18.74
CA TRP A 419 5.83 9.83 -17.84
C TRP A 419 5.89 9.31 -16.40
N GLN A 420 4.92 8.49 -16.00
CA GLN A 420 4.83 7.94 -14.65
C GLN A 420 5.60 6.63 -14.48
N SER A 421 6.15 6.04 -15.55
CA SER A 421 6.65 4.64 -15.54
C SER A 421 7.58 4.31 -14.37
N LYS A 422 8.44 5.25 -13.96
CA LYS A 422 9.40 5.11 -12.86
C LYS A 422 8.81 5.37 -11.47
N MET A 423 7.56 5.82 -11.37
CA MET A 423 6.86 6.06 -10.09
C MET A 423 5.53 5.30 -9.98
N CYS A 424 5.18 4.55 -11.01
CA CYS A 424 3.91 3.85 -11.10
C CYS A 424 3.81 2.74 -10.03
N ALA A 425 2.64 2.69 -9.36
CA ALA A 425 2.32 1.70 -8.33
C ALA A 425 1.50 0.51 -8.87
N LEU A 426 1.27 0.41 -10.19
CA LEU A 426 0.46 -0.68 -10.77
C LEU A 426 0.94 -2.04 -10.28
N CYS A 427 0.04 -2.79 -9.67
CA CYS A 427 0.30 -4.10 -9.09
C CYS A 427 0.03 -5.23 -10.11
N TYR A 428 0.45 -6.45 -9.80
CA TYR A 428 0.11 -7.65 -10.59
C TYR A 428 -1.41 -7.86 -10.67
N ARG A 429 -2.15 -7.66 -9.57
CA ARG A 429 -3.61 -7.81 -9.52
C ARG A 429 -4.37 -6.87 -10.46
N ASP A 430 -3.76 -5.73 -10.78
CA ASP A 430 -4.37 -4.71 -11.63
C ASP A 430 -4.25 -5.04 -13.12
N LEU A 431 -3.39 -6.01 -13.46
CA LEU A 431 -3.13 -6.44 -14.83
C LEU A 431 -3.47 -7.91 -15.07
N ILE A 432 -3.31 -8.76 -14.07
CA ILE A 432 -3.44 -10.22 -14.19
C ILE A 432 -4.55 -10.71 -13.25
N ARG A 433 -5.54 -11.36 -13.83
CA ARG A 433 -6.69 -11.92 -13.09
C ARG A 433 -6.29 -13.18 -12.34
N GLN A 434 -7.17 -13.64 -11.43
CA GLN A 434 -6.97 -14.88 -10.65
C GLN A 434 -6.76 -16.13 -11.52
N ASP A 435 -7.32 -16.16 -12.75
CA ASP A 435 -7.12 -17.24 -13.73
C ASP A 435 -5.81 -17.13 -14.50
N GLY A 436 -4.96 -16.14 -14.21
CA GLY A 436 -3.68 -15.88 -14.85
C GLY A 436 -3.79 -15.15 -16.19
N LEU A 437 -4.99 -14.74 -16.62
CA LEU A 437 -5.20 -14.01 -17.86
C LEU A 437 -4.98 -12.51 -17.67
N VAL A 438 -4.48 -11.86 -18.73
CA VAL A 438 -4.23 -10.41 -18.73
C VAL A 438 -5.54 -9.66 -18.99
N ASP A 439 -5.86 -8.71 -18.11
CA ASP A 439 -6.99 -7.78 -18.27
C ASP A 439 -6.48 -6.36 -18.60
N ARG A 440 -6.28 -6.11 -19.90
CA ARG A 440 -5.79 -4.82 -20.39
C ARG A 440 -6.78 -3.70 -20.22
N LYS A 441 -8.09 -4.00 -20.24
CA LYS A 441 -9.13 -2.98 -20.07
C LYS A 441 -9.10 -2.45 -18.65
N PHE A 442 -9.14 -3.33 -17.68
CA PHE A 442 -9.05 -2.98 -16.26
C PHE A 442 -7.74 -2.24 -15.95
N ALA A 443 -6.61 -2.76 -16.44
CA ALA A 443 -5.31 -2.10 -16.26
C ALA A 443 -5.26 -0.68 -16.85
N ALA A 444 -5.94 -0.42 -17.97
CA ALA A 444 -6.01 0.92 -18.54
C ALA A 444 -6.82 1.90 -17.68
N GLU A 445 -7.91 1.44 -17.08
CA GLU A 445 -8.72 2.21 -16.14
C GLU A 445 -7.91 2.59 -14.90
N ILE A 446 -7.23 1.61 -14.30
CA ILE A 446 -6.31 1.83 -13.15
C ILE A 446 -5.18 2.80 -13.53
N CYS A 447 -4.58 2.67 -14.72
CA CYS A 447 -3.52 3.56 -15.20
C CYS A 447 -3.93 5.03 -15.21
N GLU A 448 -5.14 5.35 -15.61
CA GLU A 448 -5.60 6.76 -15.61
C GLU A 448 -5.82 7.30 -14.19
N VAL A 449 -6.36 6.48 -13.29
CA VAL A 449 -6.49 6.82 -11.87
C VAL A 449 -5.11 7.07 -11.25
N GLU A 450 -4.17 6.16 -11.45
CA GLU A 450 -2.80 6.28 -10.93
C GLU A 450 -2.05 7.50 -11.46
N LYS A 451 -2.23 7.87 -12.74
CA LYS A 451 -1.64 9.09 -13.29
C LYS A 451 -2.19 10.34 -12.63
N ASN A 452 -3.49 10.37 -12.35
CA ASN A 452 -4.13 11.51 -11.69
C ASN A 452 -3.66 11.58 -10.22
N ASN A 453 -3.63 10.46 -9.50
CA ASN A 453 -3.12 10.40 -8.13
C ASN A 453 -1.67 10.89 -8.06
N THR A 454 -0.80 10.40 -8.93
CA THR A 454 0.61 10.83 -8.95
C THR A 454 0.75 12.32 -9.25
N ARG A 455 -0.09 12.88 -10.14
CA ARG A 455 -0.07 14.31 -10.45
C ARG A 455 -0.49 15.14 -9.24
N GLU A 456 -1.52 14.72 -8.50
CA GLU A 456 -1.92 15.40 -7.26
C GLU A 456 -0.85 15.31 -6.18
N ILE A 457 -0.19 14.14 -6.01
CA ILE A 457 0.91 14.02 -5.05
C ILE A 457 2.10 14.92 -5.44
N LEU A 458 2.44 15.02 -6.72
CA LEU A 458 3.49 15.96 -7.21
C LEU A 458 3.13 17.41 -6.90
N LYS A 459 1.88 17.79 -7.13
CA LYS A 459 1.36 19.14 -6.83
C LYS A 459 1.46 19.45 -5.33
N GLU A 460 1.01 18.55 -4.48
CA GLU A 460 1.08 18.70 -3.02
C GLU A 460 2.54 18.77 -2.54
N TYR A 461 3.39 17.88 -3.03
CA TYR A 461 4.82 17.87 -2.73
C TYR A 461 5.48 19.22 -3.07
N CYS A 462 5.21 19.78 -4.27
CA CYS A 462 5.71 21.09 -4.65
C CYS A 462 5.13 22.21 -3.78
N THR A 463 3.84 22.11 -3.40
CA THR A 463 3.22 23.07 -2.47
C THR A 463 3.93 23.11 -1.12
N VAL A 464 4.38 21.98 -0.59
CA VAL A 464 5.17 21.94 0.64
C VAL A 464 6.51 22.66 0.44
N LEU A 465 7.22 22.37 -0.65
CA LEU A 465 8.52 23.00 -0.97
C LEU A 465 8.40 24.51 -1.21
N GLU A 466 7.31 24.99 -1.75
CA GLU A 466 7.01 26.43 -1.91
C GLU A 466 6.83 27.14 -0.57
N ASN A 467 6.32 26.42 0.44
CA ASN A 467 6.16 26.97 1.78
C ASN A 467 7.49 27.11 2.52
N ASP A 468 8.32 26.08 2.44
CA ASP A 468 9.68 26.04 2.96
C ASP A 468 10.35 24.77 2.39
N ASN A 469 11.43 24.95 1.63
CA ASN A 469 12.12 23.86 0.95
C ASN A 469 12.86 22.90 1.88
N THR A 470 12.99 23.22 3.17
CA THR A 470 13.65 22.39 4.18
C THR A 470 12.68 21.48 4.95
N LEU A 471 11.35 21.67 4.82
CA LEU A 471 10.36 20.91 5.57
C LEU A 471 10.42 19.40 5.32
N LEU A 472 10.87 19.00 4.14
CA LEU A 472 10.95 17.59 3.73
C LEU A 472 12.34 16.96 3.91
N ASP A 473 13.37 17.72 4.35
CA ASP A 473 14.73 17.18 4.56
C ASP A 473 14.74 16.01 5.56
N ARG A 474 13.80 15.99 6.49
CA ARG A 474 13.61 14.88 7.43
C ARG A 474 13.33 13.54 6.74
N LEU A 475 12.76 13.56 5.56
CA LEU A 475 12.47 12.35 4.79
C LEU A 475 13.74 11.66 4.25
N ASP A 476 14.89 12.35 4.21
CA ASP A 476 16.15 11.73 3.83
C ASP A 476 16.58 10.63 4.80
N SER A 477 16.27 10.80 6.09
CA SER A 477 16.58 9.86 7.16
C SER A 477 15.38 8.94 7.54
N TYR A 478 14.22 9.11 6.90
CA TYR A 478 13.02 8.37 7.24
C TYR A 478 13.20 6.87 6.92
N ILE A 479 12.96 6.02 7.90
CA ILE A 479 13.05 4.55 7.72
C ILE A 479 11.67 4.05 7.29
N VAL A 480 11.56 3.59 6.05
CA VAL A 480 10.37 2.89 5.59
C VAL A 480 10.40 1.47 6.15
N ASN A 481 9.49 1.16 7.05
CA ASN A 481 9.27 -0.21 7.50
C ASN A 481 8.57 -0.98 6.37
N THR A 482 9.34 -1.71 5.57
CA THR A 482 8.86 -2.55 4.46
C THR A 482 8.55 -3.97 4.92
#